data_18265497592ea44c8a7ceb80242e2206
#
_entry.id   18265497592ea44c8a7ceb80242e2206
#
_cell.length_a   1.000
_cell.length_b   1.000
_cell.length_c   1.000
_cell.angle_alpha   90.00
_cell.angle_beta   90.00
_cell.angle_gamma   90.00
#
_symmetry.space_group_name_H-M   'P 1'
#
loop_
_entity.id
_entity.type
_entity.pdbx_description
1 polymer ?
#
loop_
_entity_poly.entity_id
_entity_poly.type
_entity_poly.pdbx_seq_one_letter_code
_entity_poly.pdbx_strand_id
1 'polypeptide(L)'
;MDNLISEPHFKLGVAKMKNNKDILLILDQESDMSQSDILDYTCFALGTVNTLLKKLVKKGLLKIERLNSRNLRYILTPAGIKEKTKKTLSYVKKSYQAILKLQDRIRNIVNEIEDEKDIIILGEKNEVHQIVSSVLAEMEIDYIYIDSMEKIENNEAVILYWEPDVLQTNKNIDEYELINVLVEY
;
A
#
# COMPACT_ATOMS: atom_id res chain seq x y z
N MET A 1 -0.15 -40.54 6.48
CA MET A 1 -1.04 -39.68 5.69
C MET A 1 -1.16 -38.37 6.45
N ASP A 2 -0.09 -37.57 6.41
CA ASP A 2 0.01 -36.31 7.15
C ASP A 2 -0.18 -35.16 6.18
N ASN A 3 -1.38 -34.59 6.21
CA ASN A 3 -1.70 -33.38 5.49
C ASN A 3 -1.14 -32.19 6.29
N LEU A 4 0.09 -31.83 5.99
CA LEU A 4 0.67 -30.52 6.39
C LEU A 4 -0.10 -29.44 5.65
N ILE A 5 -1.08 -28.88 6.35
CA ILE A 5 -1.67 -27.60 5.99
C ILE A 5 -0.57 -26.56 6.21
N SER A 6 0.13 -26.21 5.14
CA SER A 6 1.00 -25.04 5.12
C SER A 6 0.13 -23.82 5.34
N GLU A 7 0.17 -23.26 6.54
CA GLU A 7 -0.43 -21.96 6.82
C GLU A 7 0.09 -20.94 5.81
N PRO A 8 -0.80 -20.15 5.19
CA PRO A 8 -0.36 -19.07 4.35
C PRO A 8 0.41 -18.10 5.24
N HIS A 9 1.74 -18.04 5.07
CA HIS A 9 2.53 -16.95 5.59
C HIS A 9 1.85 -15.66 5.11
N PHE A 10 1.23 -14.93 6.03
CA PHE A 10 0.75 -13.58 5.81
C PHE A 10 2.00 -12.72 5.58
N LYS A 11 2.59 -12.86 4.40
CA LYS A 11 3.47 -11.85 3.85
C LYS A 11 2.57 -10.65 3.64
N LEU A 12 2.52 -9.78 4.66
CA LEU A 12 2.08 -8.42 4.47
C LEU A 12 2.81 -7.99 3.20
N GLY A 13 2.07 -7.84 2.09
CA GLY A 13 2.65 -7.48 0.81
C GLY A 13 3.43 -6.18 1.01
N VAL A 14 4.70 -6.35 1.34
CA VAL A 14 5.66 -5.26 1.37
C VAL A 14 5.91 -4.99 -0.10
N ALA A 15 4.91 -4.36 -0.75
CA ALA A 15 5.15 -3.63 -1.98
C ALA A 15 6.46 -2.91 -1.72
N LYS A 16 7.47 -3.11 -2.58
CA LYS A 16 8.79 -2.50 -2.51
C LYS A 16 8.64 -1.13 -1.90
N MET A 17 8.77 -1.01 -0.59
CA MET A 17 8.51 0.22 0.14
C MET A 17 9.67 1.16 -0.17
N LYS A 18 9.55 1.87 -1.29
CA LYS A 18 10.54 2.86 -1.77
C LYS A 18 10.93 3.90 -0.70
N ASN A 19 10.27 3.91 0.45
CA ASN A 19 10.48 4.89 1.53
C ASN A 19 10.55 4.29 2.94
N ASN A 20 10.61 2.97 3.14
CA ASN A 20 10.63 2.47 4.50
C ASN A 20 12.04 2.50 5.09
N LYS A 21 12.30 3.53 5.88
CA LYS A 21 13.53 3.67 6.70
C LYS A 21 13.61 2.65 7.86
N ASP A 22 12.67 1.72 7.94
CA ASP A 22 12.49 0.85 9.09
C ASP A 22 12.78 -0.62 8.78
N ILE A 23 14.06 -0.98 8.80
CA ILE A 23 14.53 -2.37 8.65
C ILE A 23 13.84 -3.32 9.66
N LEU A 24 13.43 -2.82 10.84
CA LEU A 24 12.75 -3.60 11.85
C LEU A 24 11.41 -4.20 11.36
N LEU A 25 10.71 -3.54 10.45
CA LEU A 25 9.44 -4.05 9.91
C LEU A 25 9.67 -5.20 8.92
N ILE A 26 10.82 -5.24 8.28
CA ILE A 26 11.19 -6.27 7.30
C ILE A 26 11.61 -7.58 8.00
N LEU A 27 12.26 -7.47 9.16
CA LEU A 27 12.74 -8.63 9.90
C LEU A 27 11.56 -9.43 10.46
N ASP A 28 11.48 -10.70 10.09
CA ASP A 28 10.48 -11.62 10.61
C ASP A 28 10.92 -12.23 11.95
N GLN A 29 9.93 -12.66 12.77
CA GLN A 29 10.21 -13.26 14.08
C GLN A 29 10.79 -14.67 13.95
N GLU A 30 10.41 -15.38 12.89
CA GLU A 30 10.77 -16.78 12.66
C GLU A 30 11.90 -16.97 11.65
N SER A 31 12.28 -15.93 10.92
CA SER A 31 13.32 -16.02 9.89
C SER A 31 14.60 -15.33 10.32
N ASP A 32 15.65 -16.10 10.35
CA ASP A 32 17.03 -15.62 10.47
C ASP A 32 17.42 -14.98 9.14
N MET A 33 17.35 -13.67 9.03
CA MET A 33 17.71 -12.97 7.80
C MET A 33 19.19 -12.65 7.74
N SER A 34 19.79 -12.96 6.61
CA SER A 34 21.13 -12.48 6.27
C SER A 34 21.08 -11.02 5.81
N GLN A 35 22.23 -10.39 5.71
CA GLN A 35 22.29 -9.03 5.17
C GLN A 35 21.87 -8.97 3.71
N SER A 36 22.09 -10.02 2.92
CA SER A 36 21.64 -10.11 1.53
C SER A 36 20.12 -10.13 1.45
N ASP A 37 19.49 -10.96 2.29
CA ASP A 37 18.02 -11.04 2.32
C ASP A 37 17.40 -9.67 2.65
N ILE A 38 17.99 -8.93 3.60
CA ILE A 38 17.52 -7.59 3.95
C ILE A 38 17.68 -6.61 2.79
N LEU A 39 18.75 -6.71 2.01
CA LEU A 39 18.98 -5.90 0.82
C LEU A 39 17.90 -6.13 -0.25
N ASP A 40 17.51 -7.39 -0.46
CA ASP A 40 16.50 -7.75 -1.46
C ASP A 40 15.12 -7.14 -1.16
N TYR A 41 14.83 -6.88 0.13
CA TYR A 41 13.60 -6.23 0.58
C TYR A 41 13.71 -4.70 0.70
N THR A 42 14.91 -4.12 0.50
CA THR A 42 15.12 -2.68 0.63
C THR A 42 15.59 -2.08 -0.69
N CYS A 43 15.32 -0.79 -0.88
CA CYS A 43 15.94 -0.02 -1.98
C CYS A 43 17.21 0.71 -1.51
N PHE A 44 17.79 0.31 -0.37
CA PHE A 44 18.97 0.98 0.19
C PHE A 44 20.26 0.41 -0.40
N ALA A 45 21.27 1.28 -0.46
CA ALA A 45 22.63 0.82 -0.73
C ALA A 45 23.16 -0.02 0.46
N LEU A 46 24.01 -0.98 0.18
CA LEU A 46 24.63 -1.88 1.16
C LEU A 46 25.22 -1.15 2.38
N GLY A 47 25.88 -0.01 2.16
CA GLY A 47 26.46 0.81 3.24
C GLY A 47 25.40 1.38 4.18
N THR A 48 24.23 1.75 3.65
CA THR A 48 23.10 2.25 4.43
C THR A 48 22.50 1.15 5.30
N VAL A 49 22.26 -0.03 4.72
CA VAL A 49 21.75 -1.21 5.45
C VAL A 49 22.70 -1.57 6.58
N ASN A 50 24.01 -1.66 6.32
CA ASN A 50 25.02 -1.92 7.33
C ASN A 50 24.99 -0.92 8.50
N THR A 51 24.86 0.37 8.18
CA THR A 51 24.81 1.43 9.19
C THR A 51 23.57 1.30 10.06
N LEU A 52 22.42 1.01 9.45
CA LEU A 52 21.16 0.83 10.15
C LEU A 52 21.17 -0.42 11.04
N LEU A 53 21.66 -1.56 10.52
CA LEU A 53 21.81 -2.80 11.28
C LEU A 53 22.70 -2.61 12.50
N LYS A 54 23.88 -1.97 12.34
CA LYS A 54 24.76 -1.64 13.47
C LYS A 54 24.06 -0.79 14.52
N LYS A 55 23.26 0.20 14.12
CA LYS A 55 22.47 1.03 15.05
C LYS A 55 21.43 0.21 15.81
N LEU A 56 20.74 -0.73 15.13
CA LEU A 56 19.75 -1.58 15.77
C LEU A 56 20.39 -2.56 16.78
N VAL A 57 21.54 -3.12 16.43
CA VAL A 57 22.33 -3.98 17.34
C VAL A 57 22.79 -3.16 18.56
N LYS A 58 23.33 -1.95 18.34
CA LYS A 58 23.76 -1.06 19.44
C LYS A 58 22.60 -0.69 20.37
N LYS A 59 21.38 -0.59 19.85
CA LYS A 59 20.16 -0.35 20.64
C LYS A 59 19.61 -1.59 21.34
N GLY A 60 20.24 -2.75 21.16
CA GLY A 60 19.75 -4.03 21.72
C GLY A 60 18.48 -4.56 21.08
N LEU A 61 18.09 -4.06 19.92
CA LEU A 61 16.89 -4.49 19.20
C LEU A 61 17.17 -5.72 18.32
N LEU A 62 18.42 -5.89 17.89
CA LEU A 62 18.92 -7.04 17.17
C LEU A 62 20.11 -7.67 17.90
N LYS A 63 20.24 -8.98 17.77
CA LYS A 63 21.47 -9.73 18.06
C LYS A 63 22.06 -10.23 16.74
N ILE A 64 23.38 -10.36 16.69
CA ILE A 64 24.09 -10.97 15.58
C ILE A 64 24.46 -12.41 15.98
N GLU A 65 24.11 -13.35 15.14
CA GLU A 65 24.57 -14.71 15.22
C GLU A 65 25.51 -15.01 14.06
N ARG A 66 26.69 -15.53 14.38
CA ARG A 66 27.68 -15.90 13.38
C ARG A 66 27.53 -17.38 13.05
N LEU A 67 27.10 -17.70 11.83
CA LEU A 67 26.99 -19.07 11.35
C LEU A 67 28.32 -19.63 10.89
N ASN A 68 29.12 -18.79 10.21
CA ASN A 68 30.47 -19.09 9.78
C ASN A 68 31.27 -17.78 9.58
N SER A 69 32.52 -17.89 9.09
CA SER A 69 33.38 -16.71 8.93
C SER A 69 32.84 -15.62 7.99
N ARG A 70 31.85 -15.94 7.15
CA ARG A 70 31.32 -15.02 6.13
C ARG A 70 29.83 -14.73 6.27
N ASN A 71 29.08 -15.56 7.01
CA ASN A 71 27.62 -15.43 7.15
C ASN A 71 27.25 -14.97 8.55
N LEU A 72 26.62 -13.79 8.61
CA LEU A 72 26.02 -13.23 9.80
C LEU A 72 24.50 -13.24 9.64
N ARG A 73 23.79 -13.64 10.71
CA ARG A 73 22.34 -13.55 10.82
C ARG A 73 21.96 -12.46 11.82
N TYR A 74 20.87 -11.77 11.52
CA TYR A 74 20.31 -10.74 12.37
C TYR A 74 19.00 -11.24 12.94
N ILE A 75 18.92 -11.32 14.25
CA ILE A 75 17.79 -11.92 14.99
C ILE A 75 17.19 -10.84 15.88
N LEU A 76 15.86 -10.72 15.88
CA LEU A 76 15.15 -9.83 16.79
C LEU A 76 15.32 -10.28 18.23
N THR A 77 15.67 -9.34 19.10
CA THR A 77 15.62 -9.55 20.56
C THR A 77 14.18 -9.37 21.05
N PRO A 78 13.83 -9.78 22.29
CA PRO A 78 12.52 -9.46 22.87
C PRO A 78 12.20 -7.95 22.85
N ALA A 79 13.21 -7.10 23.06
CA ALA A 79 13.06 -5.64 22.91
C ALA A 79 12.82 -5.21 21.46
N GLY A 80 13.47 -5.88 20.50
CA GLY A 80 13.26 -5.69 19.06
C GLY A 80 11.85 -6.09 18.63
N ILE A 81 11.35 -7.21 19.11
CA ILE A 81 9.97 -7.66 18.87
C ILE A 81 8.96 -6.63 19.38
N LYS A 82 9.12 -6.18 20.63
CA LYS A 82 8.25 -5.13 21.20
C LYS A 82 8.26 -3.85 20.38
N GLU A 83 9.43 -3.39 19.94
CA GLU A 83 9.54 -2.17 19.13
C GLU A 83 8.95 -2.38 17.73
N LYS A 84 9.15 -3.53 17.09
CA LYS A 84 8.51 -3.91 15.82
C LYS A 84 6.99 -3.86 15.95
N THR A 85 6.43 -4.53 16.97
CA THR A 85 4.97 -4.56 17.21
C THR A 85 4.41 -3.14 17.37
N LYS A 86 5.08 -2.26 18.15
CA LYS A 86 4.67 -0.88 18.31
C LYS A 86 4.65 -0.10 16.99
N LYS A 87 5.66 -0.29 16.15
CA LYS A 87 5.76 0.35 14.85
C LYS A 87 4.71 -0.18 13.87
N THR A 88 4.51 -1.51 13.83
CA THR A 88 3.45 -2.13 13.02
C THR A 88 2.08 -1.59 13.39
N LEU A 89 1.77 -1.50 14.69
CA LEU A 89 0.51 -0.94 15.16
C LEU A 89 0.35 0.53 14.77
N SER A 90 1.42 1.33 14.86
CA SER A 90 1.40 2.72 14.41
C SER A 90 1.15 2.84 12.91
N TYR A 91 1.75 1.96 12.12
CA TYR A 91 1.54 1.90 10.67
C TYR A 91 0.08 1.55 10.34
N VAL A 92 -0.45 0.48 10.96
CA VAL A 92 -1.85 0.06 10.76
C VAL A 92 -2.82 1.19 11.10
N LYS A 93 -2.61 1.88 12.24
CA LYS A 93 -3.46 3.03 12.62
C LYS A 93 -3.43 4.15 11.58
N LYS A 94 -2.24 4.51 11.08
CA LYS A 94 -2.09 5.57 10.07
C LYS A 94 -2.74 5.17 8.75
N SER A 95 -2.55 3.92 8.31
CA SER A 95 -3.16 3.40 7.08
C SER A 95 -4.68 3.39 7.18
N TYR A 96 -5.23 2.95 8.32
CA TYR A 96 -6.66 2.97 8.55
C TYR A 96 -7.24 4.39 8.55
N GLN A 97 -6.56 5.34 9.19
CA GLN A 97 -6.97 6.75 9.16
C GLN A 97 -6.93 7.35 7.74
N ALA A 98 -5.95 6.95 6.92
CA ALA A 98 -5.87 7.38 5.52
C ALA A 98 -7.06 6.81 4.71
N ILE A 99 -7.44 5.55 4.94
CA ILE A 99 -8.61 4.93 4.30
C ILE A 99 -9.90 5.68 4.69
N LEU A 100 -10.10 5.97 5.98
CA LEU A 100 -11.29 6.72 6.43
C LEU A 100 -11.37 8.10 5.78
N LYS A 101 -10.25 8.82 5.70
CA LYS A 101 -10.20 10.12 5.01
C LYS A 101 -10.54 10.01 3.53
N LEU A 102 -10.06 8.96 2.86
CA LEU A 102 -10.38 8.72 1.45
C LEU A 102 -11.88 8.43 1.29
N GLN A 103 -12.47 7.60 2.15
CA GLN A 103 -13.91 7.33 2.13
C GLN A 103 -14.74 8.60 2.33
N ASP A 104 -14.38 9.44 3.32
CA ASP A 104 -15.06 10.72 3.56
C ASP A 104 -14.94 11.67 2.36
N ARG A 105 -13.74 11.69 1.73
CA ARG A 105 -13.52 12.47 0.52
C ARG A 105 -14.42 12.01 -0.63
N ILE A 106 -14.49 10.70 -0.89
CA ILE A 106 -15.34 10.14 -1.94
C ILE A 106 -16.81 10.51 -1.68
N ARG A 107 -17.30 10.40 -0.43
CA ARG A 107 -18.66 10.82 -0.07
C ARG A 107 -18.91 12.30 -0.37
N ASN A 108 -17.93 13.16 -0.04
CA ASN A 108 -18.07 14.60 -0.32
C ASN A 108 -18.12 14.87 -1.82
N ILE A 109 -17.22 14.25 -2.60
CA ILE A 109 -17.24 14.37 -4.07
C ILE A 109 -18.61 13.96 -4.62
N VAL A 110 -19.11 12.79 -4.24
CA VAL A 110 -20.38 12.26 -4.73
C VAL A 110 -21.56 13.16 -4.36
N ASN A 111 -21.56 13.73 -3.14
CA ASN A 111 -22.61 14.66 -2.71
C ASN A 111 -22.59 16.02 -3.45
N GLU A 112 -21.50 16.36 -4.11
CA GLU A 112 -21.37 17.58 -4.92
C GLU A 112 -21.75 17.35 -6.39
N ILE A 113 -21.88 16.07 -6.82
CA ILE A 113 -22.33 15.72 -8.17
C ILE A 113 -23.86 15.91 -8.27
N GLU A 114 -24.30 16.50 -9.36
CA GLU A 114 -25.74 16.66 -9.65
C GLU A 114 -26.41 15.29 -9.85
N ASP A 115 -27.62 15.11 -9.29
CA ASP A 115 -28.35 13.83 -9.28
C ASP A 115 -28.63 13.25 -10.68
N GLU A 116 -28.59 14.08 -11.72
CA GLU A 116 -28.88 13.69 -13.11
C GLU A 116 -27.64 13.15 -13.87
N LYS A 117 -26.44 13.24 -13.27
CA LYS A 117 -25.19 12.81 -13.93
C LYS A 117 -24.85 11.35 -13.61
N ASP A 118 -24.47 10.62 -14.64
CA ASP A 118 -23.93 9.28 -14.48
C ASP A 118 -22.55 9.32 -13.83
N ILE A 119 -22.26 8.38 -12.94
CA ILE A 119 -20.94 8.23 -12.34
C ILE A 119 -20.20 7.06 -13.02
N ILE A 120 -19.02 7.38 -13.53
CA ILE A 120 -18.11 6.39 -14.09
C ILE A 120 -16.88 6.28 -13.18
N ILE A 121 -16.45 5.08 -12.86
CA ILE A 121 -15.19 4.85 -12.16
C ILE A 121 -14.15 4.26 -13.11
N LEU A 122 -12.96 4.87 -13.13
CA LEU A 122 -11.87 4.57 -14.07
C LEU A 122 -10.56 4.27 -13.35
N GLY A 123 -9.96 3.12 -13.63
CA GLY A 123 -8.66 2.71 -13.11
C GLY A 123 -8.55 1.21 -12.94
N GLU A 124 -7.41 0.71 -12.47
CA GLU A 124 -7.21 -0.71 -12.19
C GLU A 124 -8.05 -1.20 -11.00
N LYS A 125 -8.45 -2.48 -11.04
CA LYS A 125 -9.15 -3.15 -9.93
C LYS A 125 -8.18 -3.49 -8.78
N ASN A 126 -7.73 -2.44 -8.08
CA ASN A 126 -6.85 -2.52 -6.92
C ASN A 126 -7.58 -2.17 -5.61
N GLU A 127 -6.85 -1.93 -4.52
CA GLU A 127 -7.40 -1.58 -3.21
C GLU A 127 -8.19 -0.26 -3.24
N VAL A 128 -7.78 0.70 -4.08
CA VAL A 128 -8.51 1.98 -4.22
C VAL A 128 -9.85 1.75 -4.89
N HIS A 129 -9.90 0.91 -5.94
CA HIS A 129 -11.17 0.49 -6.55
C HIS A 129 -12.13 -0.09 -5.51
N GLN A 130 -11.63 -0.98 -4.61
CA GLN A 130 -12.46 -1.57 -3.56
C GLN A 130 -13.02 -0.52 -2.61
N ILE A 131 -12.22 0.50 -2.25
CA ILE A 131 -12.67 1.58 -1.37
C ILE A 131 -13.73 2.43 -2.08
N VAL A 132 -13.49 2.85 -3.33
CA VAL A 132 -14.44 3.65 -4.11
C VAL A 132 -15.77 2.91 -4.26
N SER A 133 -15.73 1.67 -4.75
CA SER A 133 -16.93 0.87 -4.98
C SER A 133 -17.70 0.58 -3.68
N SER A 134 -17.00 0.38 -2.55
CA SER A 134 -17.70 0.18 -1.26
C SER A 134 -18.43 1.43 -0.79
N VAL A 135 -17.82 2.62 -0.99
CA VAL A 135 -18.47 3.88 -0.62
C VAL A 135 -19.69 4.16 -1.49
N LEU A 136 -19.59 3.96 -2.81
CA LEU A 136 -20.73 4.14 -3.72
C LEU A 136 -21.87 3.17 -3.37
N ALA A 137 -21.55 1.91 -3.07
CA ALA A 137 -22.55 0.94 -2.63
C ALA A 137 -23.20 1.30 -1.30
N GLU A 138 -22.45 1.83 -0.31
CA GLU A 138 -23.02 2.34 0.95
C GLU A 138 -23.97 3.52 0.74
N MET A 139 -23.72 4.34 -0.28
CA MET A 139 -24.54 5.51 -0.64
C MET A 139 -25.69 5.14 -1.58
N GLU A 140 -25.83 3.85 -1.96
CA GLU A 140 -26.83 3.36 -2.94
C GLU A 140 -26.73 4.06 -4.30
N ILE A 141 -25.49 4.41 -4.72
CA ILE A 141 -25.21 5.07 -5.98
C ILE A 141 -24.83 4.03 -7.03
N ASP A 142 -25.54 4.04 -8.14
CA ASP A 142 -25.19 3.27 -9.32
C ASP A 142 -24.00 3.89 -10.05
N TYR A 143 -23.11 3.05 -10.57
CA TYR A 143 -21.93 3.49 -11.32
C TYR A 143 -21.57 2.53 -12.44
N ILE A 144 -20.85 3.03 -13.43
CA ILE A 144 -20.28 2.25 -14.52
C ILE A 144 -18.78 2.10 -14.27
N TYR A 145 -18.26 0.86 -14.26
CA TYR A 145 -16.82 0.62 -14.19
C TYR A 145 -16.22 0.49 -15.59
N ILE A 146 -15.13 1.20 -15.83
CA ILE A 146 -14.31 1.07 -17.04
C ILE A 146 -12.82 0.96 -16.68
N ASP A 147 -12.07 0.27 -17.52
CA ASP A 147 -10.61 0.12 -17.41
C ASP A 147 -9.83 1.02 -18.39
N SER A 148 -10.56 1.66 -19.33
CA SER A 148 -9.97 2.54 -20.36
C SER A 148 -10.96 3.63 -20.77
N MET A 149 -10.45 4.83 -21.03
CA MET A 149 -11.21 5.99 -21.53
C MET A 149 -11.90 5.73 -22.87
N GLU A 150 -11.38 4.81 -23.69
CA GLU A 150 -11.94 4.49 -25.01
C GLU A 150 -13.37 3.90 -24.97
N LYS A 151 -13.80 3.46 -23.79
CA LYS A 151 -15.11 2.85 -23.56
C LYS A 151 -16.19 3.84 -23.13
N ILE A 152 -15.89 5.13 -23.07
CA ILE A 152 -16.84 6.15 -22.66
C ILE A 152 -17.69 6.56 -23.86
N GLU A 153 -19.00 6.38 -23.74
CA GLU A 153 -20.00 6.75 -24.74
C GLU A 153 -20.78 8.01 -24.36
N ASN A 154 -20.77 8.39 -23.07
CA ASN A 154 -21.54 9.53 -22.53
C ASN A 154 -20.61 10.64 -22.04
N ASN A 155 -20.68 11.82 -22.65
CA ASN A 155 -19.86 12.99 -22.30
C ASN A 155 -20.45 13.79 -21.11
N GLU A 156 -21.67 13.50 -20.66
CA GLU A 156 -22.29 14.18 -19.52
C GLU A 156 -22.00 13.50 -18.18
N ALA A 157 -21.23 12.37 -18.19
CA ALA A 157 -20.88 11.65 -17.00
C ALA A 157 -19.72 12.30 -16.22
N VAL A 158 -19.73 12.12 -14.89
CA VAL A 158 -18.59 12.46 -14.03
C VAL A 158 -17.69 11.23 -13.87
N ILE A 159 -16.40 11.40 -14.14
CA ILE A 159 -15.43 10.31 -14.11
C ILE A 159 -14.57 10.43 -12.84
N LEU A 160 -14.73 9.48 -11.93
CA LEU A 160 -13.87 9.34 -10.75
C LEU A 160 -12.69 8.43 -11.11
N TYR A 161 -11.47 8.93 -10.96
CA TYR A 161 -10.27 8.18 -11.26
C TYR A 161 -9.21 8.28 -10.14
N TRP A 162 -8.24 7.34 -10.11
CA TRP A 162 -7.18 7.33 -9.11
C TRP A 162 -5.77 7.18 -9.67
N GLU A 163 -5.62 6.79 -10.92
CA GLU A 163 -4.34 6.62 -11.61
C GLU A 163 -4.20 7.64 -12.73
N PRO A 164 -3.24 8.60 -12.64
CA PRO A 164 -3.07 9.62 -13.69
C PRO A 164 -2.76 9.04 -15.07
N ASP A 165 -2.13 7.85 -15.12
CA ASP A 165 -1.69 7.23 -16.38
C ASP A 165 -2.86 6.79 -17.26
N VAL A 166 -4.04 6.54 -16.69
CA VAL A 166 -5.25 6.15 -17.45
C VAL A 166 -5.78 7.27 -18.33
N LEU A 167 -5.36 8.53 -18.07
CA LEU A 167 -5.76 9.68 -18.85
C LEU A 167 -4.87 9.92 -20.09
N GLN A 168 -3.69 9.31 -20.16
CA GLN A 168 -2.70 9.60 -21.20
C GLN A 168 -3.10 9.10 -22.61
N THR A 169 -4.07 8.22 -22.69
CA THR A 169 -4.49 7.56 -23.93
C THR A 169 -5.56 8.32 -24.72
N ASN A 170 -6.18 9.35 -24.15
CA ASN A 170 -7.28 10.06 -24.81
C ASN A 170 -6.93 11.52 -25.13
N LYS A 171 -7.26 11.97 -26.37
CA LYS A 171 -7.00 13.32 -26.84
C LYS A 171 -8.08 14.35 -26.45
N ASN A 172 -9.26 13.88 -25.99
CA ASN A 172 -10.43 14.72 -25.71
C ASN A 172 -10.75 14.77 -24.19
N ILE A 173 -9.72 14.84 -23.36
CA ILE A 173 -9.86 14.86 -21.89
C ILE A 173 -10.69 16.06 -21.42
N ASP A 174 -10.59 17.19 -22.11
CA ASP A 174 -11.27 18.44 -21.75
C ASP A 174 -12.81 18.40 -21.94
N GLU A 175 -13.33 17.34 -22.57
CA GLU A 175 -14.77 17.15 -22.77
C GLU A 175 -15.48 16.47 -21.59
N TYR A 176 -14.70 15.97 -20.62
CA TYR A 176 -15.22 15.20 -19.47
C TYR A 176 -14.98 15.91 -18.15
N GLU A 177 -15.91 15.77 -17.23
CA GLU A 177 -15.69 16.14 -15.83
C GLU A 177 -14.90 15.04 -15.10
N LEU A 178 -13.60 15.32 -14.86
CA LEU A 178 -12.64 14.36 -14.30
C LEU A 178 -12.28 14.73 -12.87
N ILE A 179 -12.50 13.82 -11.94
CA ILE A 179 -12.18 14.03 -10.52
C ILE A 179 -11.22 12.96 -10.04
N ASN A 180 -10.01 13.37 -9.64
CA ASN A 180 -9.09 12.45 -8.98
C ASN A 180 -9.48 12.26 -7.52
N VAL A 181 -9.77 11.01 -7.12
CA VAL A 181 -10.21 10.73 -5.75
C VAL A 181 -9.08 10.80 -4.72
N LEU A 182 -7.81 10.78 -5.14
CA LEU A 182 -6.63 10.80 -4.26
C LEU A 182 -6.03 12.19 -4.05
N VAL A 183 -6.37 13.18 -4.90
CA VAL A 183 -5.77 14.53 -4.88
C VAL A 183 -6.80 15.57 -4.44
N GLU A 184 -6.46 16.37 -3.41
CA GLU A 184 -7.24 17.57 -3.04
C GLU A 184 -6.85 18.71 -4.01
N TYR A 185 -7.84 19.37 -4.61
CA TYR A 185 -7.67 20.58 -5.43
C TYR A 185 -7.83 21.82 -4.60
#